data_b35b209b3f4e357a4f25d905355abd26
#
_entry.id   b35b209b3f4e357a4f25d905355abd26
#
_cell.length_a   1.000
_cell.length_b   1.000
_cell.length_c   1.000
_cell.angle_alpha   90.00
_cell.angle_beta   90.00
_cell.angle_gamma   90.00
#
_symmetry.space_group_name_H-M   'P 1'
#
loop_
_entity.id
_entity.type
_entity.pdbx_description
1 polymer ?
#
loop_
_entity_poly.entity_id
_entity_poly.type
_entity_poly.pdbx_seq_one_letter_code
_entity_poly.pdbx_strand_id
1 'polypeptide(L)'
;MATNSGDRSDYFPAIEKKYGQPMRYWHDVMAELSDWKYPEQIAFLKENHGFSQAHANALVMFSRGSKSSKRFGTLEDYLKPYDAKTKKTVKQIFKTLQTKYPKSEVVISWNQPMLKLNEDYLFGLSVLKNYLLIAPWGEKALKEVLPKITDYKVNKKTIQVPLDWKIEEKLLLNLVKVRVAELKQK
;
A
#
# COMPACT_ATOMS: atom_id res chain seq x y z
N MET A 1 -29.44 2.32 -0.50
CA MET A 1 -28.32 2.06 0.41
C MET A 1 -27.04 2.17 -0.42
N ALA A 2 -26.12 3.05 -0.08
CA ALA A 2 -24.86 3.15 -0.81
C ALA A 2 -24.07 1.85 -0.62
N THR A 3 -23.80 1.16 -1.71
CA THR A 3 -22.91 0.01 -1.71
C THR A 3 -21.52 0.52 -1.30
N ASN A 4 -21.03 0.13 -0.14
CA ASN A 4 -19.74 0.54 0.37
C ASN A 4 -18.62 -0.23 -0.37
N SER A 5 -18.51 0.02 -1.68
CA SER A 5 -17.48 -0.59 -2.55
C SER A 5 -16.09 -0.11 -2.17
N GLY A 6 -16.02 1.03 -1.47
CA GLY A 6 -14.79 1.75 -1.18
C GLY A 6 -14.26 2.54 -2.38
N ASP A 7 -14.96 2.57 -3.50
CA ASP A 7 -14.60 3.41 -4.64
C ASP A 7 -14.93 4.88 -4.31
N ARG A 8 -14.03 5.78 -4.64
CA ARG A 8 -14.23 7.21 -4.38
C ARG A 8 -15.26 7.82 -5.31
N SER A 9 -15.46 7.24 -6.48
CA SER A 9 -16.51 7.65 -7.44
C SER A 9 -17.93 7.39 -6.92
N ASP A 10 -18.13 6.54 -5.92
CA ASP A 10 -19.43 6.34 -5.27
C ASP A 10 -19.97 7.62 -4.62
N TYR A 11 -19.08 8.56 -4.30
CA TYR A 11 -19.45 9.87 -3.76
C TYR A 11 -19.91 10.85 -4.83
N PHE A 12 -19.62 10.63 -6.13
CA PHE A 12 -19.84 11.60 -7.19
C PHE A 12 -21.31 12.00 -7.38
N PRO A 13 -22.27 11.07 -7.43
CA PRO A 13 -23.68 11.45 -7.53
C PRO A 13 -24.16 12.33 -6.36
N ALA A 14 -23.65 12.05 -5.15
CA ALA A 14 -23.98 12.82 -3.96
C ALA A 14 -23.31 14.21 -3.98
N ILE A 15 -22.10 14.32 -4.53
CA ILE A 15 -21.39 15.59 -4.74
C ILE A 15 -22.15 16.46 -5.74
N GLU A 16 -22.50 15.92 -6.91
CA GLU A 16 -23.28 16.65 -7.92
C GLU A 16 -24.61 17.15 -7.38
N LYS A 17 -25.36 16.27 -6.72
CA LYS A 17 -26.64 16.62 -6.11
C LYS A 17 -26.52 17.70 -5.04
N LYS A 18 -25.51 17.61 -4.20
CA LYS A 18 -25.38 18.51 -3.04
C LYS A 18 -24.82 19.88 -3.40
N TYR A 19 -23.88 19.95 -4.34
CA TYR A 19 -23.17 21.18 -4.67
C TYR A 19 -23.59 21.77 -6.02
N GLY A 20 -24.55 21.14 -6.71
CA GLY A 20 -25.24 21.70 -7.88
C GLY A 20 -24.44 21.80 -9.17
N GLN A 21 -23.23 21.21 -9.21
CA GLN A 21 -22.36 21.21 -10.37
C GLN A 21 -22.01 19.77 -10.80
N PRO A 22 -21.89 19.50 -12.11
CA PRO A 22 -21.52 18.18 -12.61
C PRO A 22 -20.06 17.85 -12.25
N MET A 23 -19.73 16.56 -12.16
CA MET A 23 -18.35 16.11 -11.80
C MET A 23 -17.28 16.68 -12.73
N ARG A 24 -17.60 16.90 -14.01
CA ARG A 24 -16.67 17.55 -14.93
C ARG A 24 -16.18 18.90 -14.40
N TYR A 25 -17.10 19.75 -13.94
CA TYR A 25 -16.75 21.03 -13.31
C TYR A 25 -15.78 20.85 -12.12
N TRP A 26 -16.07 19.88 -11.25
CA TRP A 26 -15.22 19.61 -10.09
C TRP A 26 -13.84 19.05 -10.47
N HIS A 27 -13.76 18.28 -11.55
CA HIS A 27 -12.47 17.83 -12.08
C HIS A 27 -11.65 18.96 -12.68
N ASP A 28 -12.28 19.89 -13.36
CA ASP A 28 -11.61 21.10 -13.91
C ASP A 28 -11.08 21.96 -12.75
N VAL A 29 -11.88 22.21 -11.71
CA VAL A 29 -11.43 22.90 -10.47
C VAL A 29 -10.23 22.20 -9.86
N MET A 30 -10.25 20.87 -9.74
CA MET A 30 -9.12 20.14 -9.19
C MET A 30 -7.88 20.13 -10.07
N ALA A 31 -8.04 20.25 -11.39
CA ALA A 31 -6.91 20.40 -12.31
C ALA A 31 -6.20 21.74 -12.12
N GLU A 32 -6.95 22.84 -11.92
CA GLU A 32 -6.39 24.16 -11.61
C GLU A 32 -5.63 24.16 -10.27
N LEU A 33 -6.03 23.33 -9.32
CA LEU A 33 -5.41 23.19 -8.00
C LEU A 33 -4.34 22.09 -7.95
N SER A 34 -3.89 21.56 -9.08
CA SER A 34 -3.01 20.39 -9.14
C SER A 34 -1.71 20.55 -8.35
N ASP A 35 -1.13 21.76 -8.34
CA ASP A 35 0.13 22.09 -7.67
C ASP A 35 -0.03 22.37 -6.15
N TRP A 36 -1.28 22.51 -5.69
CA TRP A 36 -1.55 22.77 -4.29
C TRP A 36 -1.35 21.52 -3.43
N LYS A 37 -0.97 21.72 -2.17
CA LYS A 37 -0.86 20.61 -1.22
C LYS A 37 -2.24 20.09 -0.85
N TYR A 38 -2.31 18.81 -0.46
CA TYR A 38 -3.55 18.17 -0.05
C TYR A 38 -4.38 18.97 0.98
N PRO A 39 -3.81 19.50 2.08
CA PRO A 39 -4.58 20.28 3.04
C PRO A 39 -5.18 21.56 2.43
N GLU A 40 -4.46 22.20 1.53
CA GLU A 40 -4.90 23.43 0.86
C GLU A 40 -6.08 23.15 -0.08
N GLN A 41 -6.02 22.06 -0.85
CA GLN A 41 -7.12 21.62 -1.71
C GLN A 41 -8.38 21.29 -0.88
N ILE A 42 -8.22 20.63 0.28
CA ILE A 42 -9.34 20.34 1.18
C ILE A 42 -9.94 21.63 1.76
N ALA A 43 -9.11 22.57 2.22
CA ALA A 43 -9.54 23.84 2.75
C ALA A 43 -10.32 24.63 1.69
N PHE A 44 -9.78 24.73 0.47
CA PHE A 44 -10.44 25.43 -0.64
C PHE A 44 -11.86 24.90 -0.92
N LEU A 45 -12.02 23.57 -1.04
CA LEU A 45 -13.34 22.99 -1.29
C LEU A 45 -14.32 23.22 -0.15
N LYS A 46 -13.85 23.19 1.09
CA LYS A 46 -14.70 23.43 2.26
C LYS A 46 -15.09 24.87 2.42
N GLU A 47 -14.15 25.78 2.27
CA GLU A 47 -14.35 27.22 2.54
C GLU A 47 -15.06 27.92 1.39
N ASN A 48 -14.71 27.58 0.14
CA ASN A 48 -15.28 28.28 -1.02
C ASN A 48 -16.52 27.59 -1.62
N HIS A 49 -16.69 26.28 -1.37
CA HIS A 49 -17.79 25.50 -1.95
C HIS A 49 -18.63 24.73 -0.92
N GLY A 50 -18.36 24.89 0.37
CA GLY A 50 -19.14 24.26 1.43
C GLY A 50 -19.05 22.73 1.49
N PHE A 51 -17.98 22.15 0.95
CA PHE A 51 -17.83 20.70 0.92
C PHE A 51 -17.73 20.12 2.35
N SER A 52 -18.39 18.97 2.54
CA SER A 52 -18.14 18.15 3.72
C SER A 52 -16.72 17.55 3.65
N GLN A 53 -16.13 17.22 4.79
CA GLN A 53 -14.80 16.58 4.84
C GLN A 53 -14.74 15.29 4.00
N ALA A 54 -15.81 14.47 4.05
CA ALA A 54 -15.88 13.21 3.29
C ALA A 54 -15.89 13.44 1.78
N HIS A 55 -16.71 14.39 1.29
CA HIS A 55 -16.80 14.71 -0.12
C HIS A 55 -15.52 15.38 -0.65
N ALA A 56 -14.96 16.34 0.10
CA ALA A 56 -13.68 16.97 -0.25
C ALA A 56 -12.57 15.93 -0.34
N ASN A 57 -12.46 15.05 0.66
CA ASN A 57 -11.47 13.97 0.65
C ASN A 57 -11.66 13.00 -0.54
N ALA A 58 -12.89 12.62 -0.86
CA ALA A 58 -13.16 11.73 -1.99
C ALA A 58 -12.70 12.36 -3.31
N LEU A 59 -13.06 13.62 -3.56
CA LEU A 59 -12.70 14.35 -4.76
C LEU A 59 -11.19 14.59 -4.87
N VAL A 60 -10.56 15.15 -3.83
CA VAL A 60 -9.12 15.44 -3.81
C VAL A 60 -8.28 14.18 -4.00
N MET A 61 -8.60 13.12 -3.27
CA MET A 61 -7.86 11.87 -3.38
C MET A 61 -8.06 11.19 -4.74
N PHE A 62 -9.26 11.27 -5.32
CA PHE A 62 -9.51 10.77 -6.67
C PHE A 62 -8.67 11.52 -7.70
N SER A 63 -8.65 12.86 -7.67
CA SER A 63 -7.87 13.70 -8.57
C SER A 63 -6.35 13.45 -8.44
N ARG A 64 -5.90 13.04 -7.25
CA ARG A 64 -4.51 12.62 -6.99
C ARG A 64 -4.23 11.17 -7.39
N GLY A 65 -5.15 10.51 -8.09
CA GLY A 65 -4.99 9.15 -8.61
C GLY A 65 -5.38 8.02 -7.64
N SER A 66 -5.83 8.34 -6.42
CA SER A 66 -6.34 7.35 -5.47
C SER A 66 -7.83 7.08 -5.72
N LYS A 67 -8.13 6.11 -6.56
CA LYS A 67 -9.50 5.79 -6.96
C LYS A 67 -10.32 5.06 -5.89
N SER A 68 -9.68 4.35 -4.97
CA SER A 68 -10.36 3.55 -3.95
C SER A 68 -9.88 3.88 -2.54
N SER A 69 -10.82 3.87 -1.60
CA SER A 69 -10.57 3.92 -0.15
C SER A 69 -10.70 2.54 0.51
N LYS A 70 -10.86 1.50 -0.31
CA LYS A 70 -11.03 0.13 0.17
C LYS A 70 -9.86 -0.29 1.05
N ARG A 71 -10.17 -0.79 2.23
CA ARG A 71 -9.20 -1.41 3.12
C ARG A 71 -9.31 -2.92 3.00
N PHE A 72 -8.16 -3.58 2.95
CA PHE A 72 -8.10 -5.03 2.97
C PHE A 72 -8.09 -5.51 4.42
N GLY A 73 -8.81 -6.59 4.70
CA GLY A 73 -8.82 -7.23 6.02
C GLY A 73 -7.86 -8.42 6.09
N THR A 74 -7.65 -9.09 4.96
CA THR A 74 -6.86 -10.32 4.88
C THR A 74 -5.90 -10.29 3.67
N LEU A 75 -4.91 -11.18 3.69
CA LEU A 75 -4.03 -11.41 2.53
C LEU A 75 -4.84 -11.84 1.29
N GLU A 76 -5.87 -12.67 1.48
CA GLU A 76 -6.72 -13.11 0.38
C GLU A 76 -7.48 -11.93 -0.25
N ASP A 77 -8.02 -11.03 0.57
CA ASP A 77 -8.69 -9.82 0.08
C ASP A 77 -7.72 -8.90 -0.68
N TYR A 78 -6.52 -8.73 -0.15
CA TYR A 78 -5.46 -7.95 -0.82
C TYR A 78 -5.11 -8.53 -2.18
N LEU A 79 -5.06 -9.86 -2.29
CA LEU A 79 -4.66 -10.54 -3.50
C LEU A 79 -5.78 -10.68 -4.56
N LYS A 80 -7.06 -10.47 -4.22
CA LYS A 80 -8.18 -10.65 -5.16
C LYS A 80 -7.98 -10.03 -6.55
N PRO A 81 -7.50 -8.78 -6.69
CA PRO A 81 -7.39 -8.12 -8.00
C PRO A 81 -6.22 -8.60 -8.88
N TYR A 82 -5.31 -9.43 -8.34
CA TYR A 82 -4.11 -9.85 -9.06
C TYR A 82 -4.29 -11.18 -9.76
N ASP A 83 -3.46 -11.46 -10.77
CA ASP A 83 -3.44 -12.72 -11.51
C ASP A 83 -2.95 -13.90 -10.65
N ALA A 84 -3.19 -15.13 -11.13
CA ALA A 84 -2.86 -16.36 -10.41
C ALA A 84 -1.35 -16.51 -10.14
N LYS A 85 -0.50 -16.04 -11.04
CA LYS A 85 0.96 -16.14 -10.94
C LYS A 85 1.48 -15.22 -9.83
N THR A 86 1.06 -13.97 -9.84
CA THR A 86 1.35 -12.99 -8.77
C THR A 86 0.86 -13.46 -7.40
N LYS A 87 -0.39 -13.97 -7.34
CA LYS A 87 -0.94 -14.56 -6.10
C LYS A 87 -0.07 -15.68 -5.56
N LYS A 88 0.36 -16.60 -6.45
CA LYS A 88 1.22 -17.73 -6.08
C LYS A 88 2.55 -17.25 -5.51
N THR A 89 3.20 -16.29 -6.18
CA THR A 89 4.47 -15.73 -5.73
C THR A 89 4.36 -15.10 -4.34
N VAL A 90 3.36 -14.23 -4.13
CA VAL A 90 3.17 -13.57 -2.84
C VAL A 90 2.89 -14.57 -1.72
N LYS A 91 1.99 -15.53 -1.95
CA LYS A 91 1.71 -16.60 -0.97
C LYS A 91 2.95 -17.42 -0.64
N GLN A 92 3.75 -17.75 -1.64
CA GLN A 92 4.98 -18.51 -1.45
C GLN A 92 6.03 -17.74 -0.64
N ILE A 93 6.17 -16.42 -0.86
CA ILE A 93 7.05 -15.57 -0.04
C ILE A 93 6.68 -15.67 1.43
N PHE A 94 5.42 -15.42 1.78
CA PHE A 94 4.98 -15.50 3.17
C PHE A 94 5.07 -16.91 3.74
N LYS A 95 4.72 -17.94 2.96
CA LYS A 95 4.86 -19.34 3.37
C LYS A 95 6.31 -19.68 3.71
N THR A 96 7.28 -19.30 2.88
CA THR A 96 8.71 -19.52 3.13
C THR A 96 9.13 -18.87 4.44
N LEU A 97 8.72 -17.63 4.69
CA LEU A 97 9.03 -16.91 5.92
C LEU A 97 8.37 -17.55 7.14
N GLN A 98 7.10 -17.93 7.08
CA GLN A 98 6.38 -18.57 8.18
C GLN A 98 6.89 -19.97 8.49
N THR A 99 7.39 -20.72 7.50
CA THR A 99 8.05 -22.00 7.73
C THR A 99 9.28 -21.85 8.63
N LYS A 100 10.05 -20.77 8.45
CA LYS A 100 11.21 -20.46 9.30
C LYS A 100 10.83 -19.82 10.63
N TYR A 101 9.76 -19.05 10.65
CA TYR A 101 9.25 -18.30 11.79
C TYR A 101 7.78 -18.67 12.08
N PRO A 102 7.51 -19.90 12.59
CA PRO A 102 6.14 -20.43 12.68
C PRO A 102 5.22 -19.67 13.65
N LYS A 103 5.79 -18.86 14.55
CA LYS A 103 5.03 -17.99 15.45
C LYS A 103 4.67 -16.64 14.83
N SER A 104 5.11 -16.38 13.58
CA SER A 104 4.77 -15.15 12.87
C SER A 104 3.43 -15.27 12.16
N GLU A 105 2.76 -14.15 12.00
CA GLU A 105 1.48 -14.03 11.31
C GLU A 105 1.54 -13.04 10.15
N VAL A 106 0.72 -13.26 9.13
CA VAL A 106 0.53 -12.29 8.05
C VAL A 106 -0.67 -11.43 8.38
N VAL A 107 -0.44 -10.15 8.55
CA VAL A 107 -1.47 -9.15 8.85
C VAL A 107 -1.54 -8.10 7.75
N ILE A 108 -2.65 -7.38 7.66
CA ILE A 108 -2.75 -6.19 6.81
C ILE A 108 -2.53 -4.96 7.68
N SER A 109 -1.43 -4.25 7.42
CA SER A 109 -1.13 -2.97 8.06
C SER A 109 -0.80 -1.94 6.99
N TRP A 110 -1.31 -0.71 7.15
CA TRP A 110 -1.21 0.36 6.13
C TRP A 110 -1.69 -0.10 4.74
N ASN A 111 -2.72 -0.97 4.73
CA ASN A 111 -3.33 -1.55 3.54
C ASN A 111 -2.39 -2.43 2.71
N GLN A 112 -1.36 -3.00 3.34
CA GLN A 112 -0.36 -3.88 2.73
C GLN A 112 -0.13 -5.12 3.59
N PRO A 113 0.22 -6.27 2.99
CA PRO A 113 0.56 -7.47 3.74
C PRO A 113 1.93 -7.33 4.42
N MET A 114 1.91 -7.60 5.70
CA MET A 114 3.07 -7.53 6.59
C MET A 114 3.24 -8.84 7.34
N LEU A 115 4.49 -9.28 7.55
CA LEU A 115 4.80 -10.35 8.47
C LEU A 115 5.09 -9.75 9.84
N LYS A 116 4.38 -10.22 10.86
CA LYS A 116 4.48 -9.76 12.25
C LYS A 116 4.89 -10.93 13.16
N LEU A 117 5.74 -10.69 14.14
CA LEU A 117 6.09 -11.62 15.20
C LEU A 117 5.87 -10.89 16.53
N ASN A 118 4.93 -11.37 17.32
CA ASN A 118 4.40 -10.65 18.48
C ASN A 118 3.94 -9.24 18.05
N GLU A 119 4.46 -8.18 18.66
CA GLU A 119 4.11 -6.79 18.30
C GLU A 119 5.03 -6.17 17.23
N ASP A 120 6.04 -6.90 16.77
CA ASP A 120 7.06 -6.38 15.87
C ASP A 120 6.87 -6.80 14.42
N TYR A 121 6.97 -5.84 13.50
CA TYR A 121 7.01 -6.13 12.07
C TYR A 121 8.38 -6.63 11.65
N LEU A 122 8.40 -7.71 10.88
CA LEU A 122 9.60 -8.34 10.35
C LEU A 122 9.84 -8.00 8.88
N PHE A 123 8.75 -7.96 8.11
CA PHE A 123 8.81 -7.88 6.65
C PHE A 123 7.51 -7.32 6.09
N GLY A 124 7.57 -6.63 4.97
CA GLY A 124 6.42 -6.11 4.26
C GLY A 124 6.51 -6.33 2.75
N LEU A 125 5.38 -6.33 2.08
CA LEU A 125 5.29 -6.52 0.64
C LEU A 125 4.22 -5.60 0.04
N SER A 126 4.50 -5.08 -1.16
CA SER A 126 3.53 -4.37 -1.99
C SER A 126 3.55 -4.93 -3.40
N VAL A 127 2.37 -5.16 -3.96
CA VAL A 127 2.22 -5.52 -5.37
C VAL A 127 1.97 -4.25 -6.18
N LEU A 128 2.85 -3.96 -7.13
CA LEU A 128 2.71 -2.87 -8.09
C LEU A 128 2.38 -3.44 -9.49
N LYS A 129 2.16 -2.55 -10.45
CA LYS A 129 1.73 -2.94 -11.80
C LYS A 129 2.69 -3.95 -12.47
N ASN A 130 4.00 -3.76 -12.32
CA ASN A 130 5.02 -4.51 -13.06
C ASN A 130 6.00 -5.28 -12.16
N TYR A 131 5.95 -5.11 -10.84
CA TYR A 131 6.89 -5.74 -9.91
C TYR A 131 6.31 -5.79 -8.49
N LEU A 132 6.95 -6.58 -7.64
CA LEU A 132 6.74 -6.55 -6.20
C LEU A 132 7.79 -5.63 -5.55
N LEU A 133 7.41 -4.92 -4.51
CA LEU A 133 8.33 -4.32 -3.56
C LEU A 133 8.37 -5.18 -2.32
N ILE A 134 9.53 -5.70 -1.96
CA ILE A 134 9.76 -6.37 -0.70
C ILE A 134 10.58 -5.47 0.22
N ALA A 135 10.19 -5.41 1.47
CA ALA A 135 10.77 -4.51 2.46
C ALA A 135 11.15 -5.27 3.72
N PRO A 136 12.43 -5.40 4.06
CA PRO A 136 12.83 -5.78 5.41
C PRO A 136 12.44 -4.68 6.39
N TRP A 137 11.99 -5.06 7.57
CA TRP A 137 11.74 -4.11 8.64
C TRP A 137 13.00 -3.93 9.50
N GLY A 138 13.23 -2.71 10.02
CA GLY A 138 14.41 -2.39 10.83
C GLY A 138 15.58 -1.81 10.03
N GLU A 139 16.44 -1.05 10.73
CA GLU A 139 17.55 -0.34 10.08
C GLU A 139 18.73 -1.24 9.75
N LYS A 140 19.03 -2.24 10.58
CA LYS A 140 20.16 -3.14 10.36
C LYS A 140 20.03 -3.94 9.07
N ALA A 141 18.84 -4.47 8.78
CA ALA A 141 18.60 -5.19 7.54
C ALA A 141 18.87 -4.32 6.30
N LEU A 142 18.50 -3.03 6.36
CA LEU A 142 18.76 -2.08 5.29
C LEU A 142 20.25 -1.76 5.13
N LYS A 143 20.99 -1.67 6.22
CA LYS A 143 22.43 -1.32 6.19
C LYS A 143 23.33 -2.51 5.87
N GLU A 144 22.99 -3.71 6.35
CA GLU A 144 23.85 -4.89 6.24
C GLU A 144 23.55 -5.78 5.03
N VAL A 145 22.29 -5.79 4.55
CA VAL A 145 21.86 -6.68 3.47
C VAL A 145 21.72 -5.92 2.14
N LEU A 146 21.05 -4.78 2.12
CA LEU A 146 20.79 -4.04 0.89
C LEU A 146 22.06 -3.69 0.07
N PRO A 147 23.17 -3.27 0.67
CA PRO A 147 24.38 -2.95 -0.11
C PRO A 147 25.01 -4.16 -0.81
N LYS A 148 24.64 -5.37 -0.41
CA LYS A 148 25.15 -6.62 -0.99
C LYS A 148 24.30 -7.18 -2.13
N ILE A 149 23.16 -6.53 -2.40
CA ILE A 149 22.23 -6.95 -3.45
C ILE A 149 22.58 -6.20 -4.73
N THR A 150 23.07 -6.95 -5.70
CA THR A 150 23.45 -6.42 -7.03
C THR A 150 22.48 -6.81 -8.14
N ASP A 151 21.71 -7.89 -7.95
CA ASP A 151 20.88 -8.49 -8.99
C ASP A 151 19.46 -7.88 -9.06
N TYR A 152 19.16 -6.98 -8.13
CA TYR A 152 17.85 -6.33 -8.04
C TYR A 152 17.99 -4.82 -7.88
N LYS A 153 16.98 -4.09 -8.35
CA LYS A 153 16.89 -2.65 -8.09
C LYS A 153 16.54 -2.43 -6.62
N VAL A 154 17.48 -1.82 -5.90
CA VAL A 154 17.33 -1.47 -4.49
C VAL A 154 16.98 0.01 -4.37
N ASN A 155 15.90 0.29 -3.64
CA ASN A 155 15.52 1.64 -3.21
C ASN A 155 15.97 1.85 -1.76
N LYS A 156 15.73 3.04 -1.21
CA LYS A 156 16.13 3.38 0.17
C LYS A 156 15.72 2.35 1.23
N LYS A 157 14.54 1.71 1.09
CA LYS A 157 13.97 0.77 2.07
C LYS A 157 13.37 -0.48 1.44
N THR A 158 13.45 -0.65 0.14
CA THR A 158 12.76 -1.74 -0.57
C THR A 158 13.60 -2.29 -1.69
N ILE A 159 13.32 -3.53 -2.04
CA ILE A 159 13.91 -4.23 -3.18
C ILE A 159 12.80 -4.49 -4.18
N GLN A 160 13.05 -4.21 -5.47
CA GLN A 160 12.13 -4.56 -6.55
C GLN A 160 12.45 -5.98 -7.03
N VAL A 161 11.43 -6.84 -7.02
CA VAL A 161 11.54 -8.20 -7.59
C VAL A 161 10.40 -8.43 -8.60
N PRO A 162 10.56 -9.32 -9.59
CA PRO A 162 9.52 -9.61 -10.58
C PRO A 162 8.21 -10.09 -9.94
N LEU A 163 7.07 -9.90 -10.64
CA LEU A 163 5.76 -10.42 -10.17
C LEU A 163 5.77 -11.96 -10.07
N ASP A 164 6.58 -12.62 -10.87
CA ASP A 164 6.79 -14.07 -10.91
C ASP A 164 8.14 -14.50 -10.34
N TRP A 165 8.62 -13.74 -9.37
CA TRP A 165 9.93 -13.94 -8.78
C TRP A 165 10.17 -15.40 -8.39
N LYS A 166 11.26 -15.97 -8.90
CA LYS A 166 11.81 -17.23 -8.41
C LYS A 166 12.49 -16.94 -7.09
N ILE A 167 11.81 -17.29 -6.00
CA ILE A 167 12.19 -16.87 -4.67
C ILE A 167 13.60 -17.34 -4.34
N GLU A 168 14.49 -16.38 -4.13
CA GLU A 168 15.81 -16.62 -3.56
C GLU A 168 15.69 -16.75 -2.04
N GLU A 169 15.48 -17.99 -1.60
CA GLU A 169 15.20 -18.28 -0.19
C GLU A 169 16.28 -17.72 0.73
N LYS A 170 17.56 -17.83 0.35
CA LYS A 170 18.69 -17.30 1.13
C LYS A 170 18.59 -15.80 1.32
N LEU A 171 18.28 -15.06 0.27
CA LEU A 171 18.08 -13.60 0.34
C LEU A 171 16.89 -13.26 1.24
N LEU A 172 15.74 -13.88 0.97
CA LEU A 172 14.50 -13.61 1.70
C LEU A 172 14.64 -13.88 3.19
N LEU A 173 15.21 -15.04 3.57
CA LEU A 173 15.45 -15.41 4.96
C LEU A 173 16.49 -14.53 5.63
N ASN A 174 17.53 -14.08 4.92
CA ASN A 174 18.54 -13.18 5.47
C ASN A 174 17.99 -11.82 5.85
N LEU A 175 17.09 -11.24 5.01
CA LEU A 175 16.40 -9.99 5.31
C LEU A 175 15.66 -10.04 6.65
N VAL A 176 14.94 -11.14 6.91
CA VAL A 176 14.17 -11.29 8.14
C VAL A 176 15.06 -11.72 9.32
N LYS A 177 16.08 -12.54 9.08
CA LYS A 177 17.05 -12.97 10.11
C LYS A 177 17.72 -11.78 10.79
N VAL A 178 18.18 -10.81 10.02
CA VAL A 178 18.83 -9.60 10.54
C VAL A 178 17.86 -8.80 11.40
N ARG A 179 16.60 -8.67 10.97
CA ARG A 179 15.55 -8.01 11.77
C ARG A 179 15.27 -8.75 13.09
N VAL A 180 15.13 -10.05 13.06
CA VAL A 180 14.92 -10.86 14.29
C VAL A 180 16.10 -10.75 15.25
N ALA A 181 17.34 -10.70 14.74
CA ALA A 181 18.51 -10.48 15.57
C ALA A 181 18.53 -9.08 16.21
N GLU A 182 18.10 -8.05 15.48
CA GLU A 182 17.96 -6.69 16.00
C GLU A 182 16.94 -6.61 17.14
N LEU A 183 15.82 -7.32 17.04
CA LEU A 183 14.78 -7.35 18.06
C LEU A 183 15.23 -8.03 19.37
N LYS A 184 16.13 -9.00 19.29
CA LYS A 184 16.68 -9.68 20.47
C LYS A 184 17.70 -8.84 21.25
N GLN A 185 18.14 -7.72 20.69
CA GLN A 185 19.11 -6.81 21.31
C GLN A 185 18.46 -5.61 22.00
N LYS A 186 17.11 -5.50 21.90
CA LYS A 186 16.29 -4.54 22.63
C LYS A 186 15.82 -5.11 23.96
#